data_5206aa6f82e92a4d85fb329f0f2da5ff
#
_entry.id   5206aa6f82e92a4d85fb329f0f2da5ff
#
_cell.length_a   1.000
_cell.length_b   1.000
_cell.length_c   1.000
_cell.angle_alpha   90.00
_cell.angle_beta   90.00
_cell.angle_gamma   90.00
#
_symmetry.space_group_name_H-M   'P 1'
#
loop_
_entity.id
_entity.type
_entity.pdbx_description
1 polymer ?
#
loop_
_entity_poly.entity_id
_entity_poly.type
_entity_poly.pdbx_seq_one_letter_code
_entity_poly.pdbx_strand_id
1 'polypeptide(L)'
;MPKSIMLVSLGAVVGAVARYLLSEATERMFGHHLSEGGFPYGTLLVNVVGCLVIGILGGWGVPDLSNSTTRLLLITGLLGALTTFSTFGWESLELMQNGKVGVALVSIGLNVVVGLVAVYGGYLVGQYFVSEVVS
;
A
#
# COMPACT_ATOMS: atom_id res chain seq x y z
N MET A 1 -11.57 3.95 -24.02
CA MET A 1 -12.31 3.52 -22.80
C MET A 1 -12.23 2.01 -22.52
N PRO A 2 -12.63 1.05 -23.37
CA PRO A 2 -12.60 -0.36 -23.01
C PRO A 2 -11.19 -0.89 -22.64
N LYS A 3 -10.15 -0.47 -23.39
CA LYS A 3 -8.76 -0.84 -23.09
C LYS A 3 -8.29 -0.33 -21.73
N SER A 4 -8.67 0.89 -21.34
CA SER A 4 -8.29 1.46 -20.03
C SER A 4 -8.93 0.72 -18.86
N ILE A 5 -10.22 0.38 -19.00
CA ILE A 5 -10.93 -0.42 -18.00
C ILE A 5 -10.29 -1.80 -17.86
N MET A 6 -9.95 -2.46 -18.95
CA MET A 6 -9.30 -3.77 -18.95
C MET A 6 -7.94 -3.72 -18.24
N LEU A 7 -7.11 -2.71 -18.49
CA LEU A 7 -5.82 -2.54 -17.82
C LEU A 7 -5.97 -2.32 -16.31
N VAL A 8 -6.89 -1.45 -15.91
CA VAL A 8 -7.19 -1.21 -14.49
C VAL A 8 -7.70 -2.50 -13.84
N SER A 9 -8.63 -3.21 -14.48
CA SER A 9 -9.19 -4.45 -13.94
C SER A 9 -8.13 -5.54 -13.76
N LEU A 10 -7.24 -5.74 -14.73
CA LEU A 10 -6.14 -6.69 -14.62
C LEU A 10 -5.21 -6.36 -13.45
N GLY A 11 -4.81 -5.10 -13.33
CA GLY A 11 -4.00 -4.65 -12.20
C GLY A 11 -4.73 -4.81 -10.88
N ALA A 12 -6.02 -4.45 -10.83
CA ALA A 12 -6.82 -4.52 -9.61
C ALA A 12 -7.03 -5.95 -9.12
N VAL A 13 -7.21 -6.93 -10.00
CA VAL A 13 -7.30 -8.35 -9.61
C VAL A 13 -6.03 -8.79 -8.90
N VAL A 14 -4.87 -8.50 -9.49
CA VAL A 14 -3.58 -8.84 -8.88
C VAL A 14 -3.38 -8.11 -7.55
N GLY A 15 -3.66 -6.81 -7.52
CA GLY A 15 -3.53 -5.99 -6.30
C GLY A 15 -4.43 -6.46 -5.16
N ALA A 16 -5.70 -6.76 -5.46
CA ALA A 16 -6.67 -7.22 -4.47
C ALA A 16 -6.30 -8.61 -3.92
N VAL A 17 -5.87 -9.54 -4.77
CA VAL A 17 -5.39 -10.87 -4.34
C VAL A 17 -4.14 -10.74 -3.48
N ALA A 18 -3.16 -9.92 -3.91
CA ALA A 18 -1.95 -9.67 -3.14
C ALA A 18 -2.27 -9.06 -1.77
N ARG A 19 -3.17 -8.08 -1.69
CA ARG A 19 -3.64 -7.51 -0.43
C ARG A 19 -4.22 -8.59 0.49
N TYR A 20 -5.13 -9.40 -0.02
CA TYR A 20 -5.74 -10.48 0.76
C TYR A 20 -4.69 -11.43 1.32
N LEU A 21 -3.78 -11.93 0.47
CA LEU A 21 -2.75 -12.87 0.89
C LEU A 21 -1.76 -12.27 1.89
N LEU A 22 -1.32 -11.03 1.68
CA LEU A 22 -0.40 -10.35 2.60
C LEU A 22 -1.06 -10.06 3.95
N SER A 23 -2.31 -9.58 3.95
CA SER A 23 -3.05 -9.34 5.19
C SER A 23 -3.27 -10.63 5.96
N GLU A 24 -3.76 -11.68 5.30
CA GLU A 24 -3.99 -12.99 5.91
C GLU A 24 -2.71 -13.60 6.49
N ALA A 25 -1.59 -13.56 5.73
CA ALA A 25 -0.31 -14.06 6.21
C ALA A 25 0.18 -13.28 7.44
N THR A 26 0.00 -11.96 7.44
CA THR A 26 0.41 -11.11 8.56
C THR A 26 -0.43 -11.38 9.81
N GLU A 27 -1.74 -11.54 9.65
CA GLU A 27 -2.65 -11.86 10.76
C GLU A 27 -2.33 -13.23 11.39
N ARG A 28 -2.01 -14.22 10.55
CA ARG A 28 -1.57 -15.54 11.04
C ARG A 28 -0.26 -15.48 11.82
N MET A 29 0.67 -14.60 11.41
CA MET A 29 1.98 -14.47 12.07
C MET A 29 1.91 -13.71 13.40
N PHE A 30 1.10 -12.66 13.47
CA PHE A 30 1.06 -11.74 14.61
C PHE A 30 -0.17 -11.88 15.50
N GLY A 31 -1.09 -12.79 15.15
CA GLY A 31 -2.27 -13.10 15.96
C GLY A 31 -3.21 -11.90 16.06
N HIS A 32 -3.92 -11.59 14.99
CA HIS A 32 -4.80 -10.44 14.96
C HIS A 32 -6.26 -10.80 15.28
N HIS A 33 -6.77 -10.25 16.37
CA HIS A 33 -8.20 -10.17 16.62
C HIS A 33 -8.56 -8.71 16.93
N LEU A 34 -9.01 -7.96 15.91
CA LEU A 34 -9.52 -6.57 16.08
C LEU A 34 -10.58 -6.50 17.19
N SER A 35 -11.46 -7.50 17.25
CA SER A 35 -12.47 -7.63 18.30
C SER A 35 -11.88 -7.66 19.71
N GLU A 36 -10.64 -8.10 19.88
CA GLU A 36 -9.90 -8.10 21.15
C GLU A 36 -8.98 -6.88 21.31
N GLY A 37 -9.01 -5.94 20.35
CA GLY A 37 -8.20 -4.72 20.36
C GLY A 37 -6.76 -4.92 19.90
N GLY A 38 -6.52 -5.94 19.08
CA GLY A 38 -5.25 -6.20 18.45
C GLY A 38 -4.86 -5.12 17.45
N PHE A 39 -3.56 -4.96 17.18
CA PHE A 39 -3.04 -3.98 16.24
C PHE A 39 -3.26 -4.44 14.78
N PRO A 40 -3.71 -3.57 13.84
CA PRO A 40 -4.00 -3.94 12.45
C PRO A 40 -2.73 -4.03 11.59
N TYR A 41 -1.92 -5.06 11.83
CA TYR A 41 -0.64 -5.27 11.14
C TYR A 41 -0.81 -5.51 9.63
N GLY A 42 -1.87 -6.21 9.21
CA GLY A 42 -2.15 -6.49 7.81
C GLY A 42 -2.34 -5.21 7.00
N THR A 43 -3.18 -4.31 7.49
CA THR A 43 -3.44 -3.01 6.86
C THR A 43 -2.19 -2.14 6.82
N LEU A 44 -1.44 -2.09 7.92
CA LEU A 44 -0.17 -1.35 7.95
C LEU A 44 0.82 -1.90 6.90
N LEU A 45 1.00 -3.22 6.84
CA LEU A 45 1.94 -3.84 5.91
C LEU A 45 1.59 -3.53 4.45
N VAL A 46 0.34 -3.74 4.03
CA VAL A 46 -0.04 -3.51 2.62
C VAL A 46 0.06 -2.05 2.22
N ASN A 47 -0.23 -1.12 3.13
CA ASN A 47 -0.07 0.31 2.89
C ASN A 47 1.41 0.71 2.78
N VAL A 48 2.28 0.21 3.66
CA VAL A 48 3.73 0.48 3.63
C VAL A 48 4.37 -0.13 2.38
N VAL A 49 4.03 -1.36 2.02
CA VAL A 49 4.51 -2.01 0.78
C VAL A 49 4.07 -1.22 -0.45
N GLY A 50 2.80 -0.81 -0.51
CA GLY A 50 2.31 0.02 -1.62
C GLY A 50 3.02 1.38 -1.70
N CYS A 51 3.28 2.02 -0.57
CA CYS A 51 4.06 3.26 -0.47
C CYS A 51 5.50 3.08 -0.95
N LEU A 52 6.16 1.99 -0.57
CA LEU A 52 7.51 1.68 -1.02
C LEU A 52 7.54 1.47 -2.54
N VAL A 53 6.63 0.67 -3.09
CA VAL A 53 6.57 0.35 -4.52
C VAL A 53 6.29 1.60 -5.35
N ILE A 54 5.33 2.46 -4.95
CA ILE A 54 5.06 3.69 -5.70
C ILE A 54 6.27 4.65 -5.64
N GLY A 55 6.98 4.68 -4.51
CA GLY A 55 8.24 5.42 -4.38
C GLY A 55 9.31 4.94 -5.36
N ILE A 56 9.56 3.61 -5.41
CA ILE A 56 10.52 3.01 -6.36
C ILE A 56 10.15 3.34 -7.81
N LEU A 57 8.88 3.16 -8.19
CA LEU A 57 8.42 3.48 -9.54
C LEU A 57 8.62 4.96 -9.88
N GLY A 58 8.34 5.86 -8.94
CA GLY A 58 8.56 7.29 -9.10
C GLY A 58 10.05 7.67 -9.22
N GLY A 59 10.90 7.06 -8.41
CA GLY A 59 12.34 7.30 -8.42
C GLY A 59 13.06 6.67 -9.61
N TRP A 60 12.59 5.53 -10.09
CA TRP A 60 13.15 4.86 -11.27
C TRP A 60 12.94 5.68 -12.56
N GLY A 61 12.27 6.83 -12.44
CA GLY A 61 12.00 7.61 -13.63
C GLY A 61 11.23 6.77 -14.65
N VAL A 62 10.31 5.88 -14.16
CA VAL A 62 9.30 5.33 -15.07
C VAL A 62 8.74 6.56 -15.76
N PRO A 63 9.33 6.95 -16.93
CA PRO A 63 9.36 8.35 -17.37
C PRO A 63 8.00 8.83 -17.74
N ASP A 64 7.06 7.92 -17.68
CA ASP A 64 5.73 8.20 -18.08
C ASP A 64 4.72 7.56 -17.11
N LEU A 65 4.71 8.07 -15.87
CA LEU A 65 3.47 8.10 -15.12
C LEU A 65 2.39 8.87 -15.93
N SER A 66 2.78 9.55 -16.99
CA SER A 66 1.93 10.09 -18.04
C SER A 66 1.59 9.04 -19.11
N ASN A 67 2.40 7.98 -19.29
CA ASN A 67 2.02 6.86 -20.17
C ASN A 67 0.80 6.15 -19.57
N SER A 68 -0.30 6.34 -20.24
CA SER A 68 -1.61 5.86 -19.80
C SER A 68 -1.64 4.36 -19.47
N THR A 69 -0.86 3.53 -20.15
CA THR A 69 -0.87 2.06 -19.98
C THR A 69 -0.22 1.63 -18.67
N THR A 70 1.00 2.05 -18.39
CA THR A 70 1.73 1.70 -17.15
C THR A 70 1.03 2.27 -15.91
N ARG A 71 0.59 3.53 -15.99
CA ARG A 71 -0.15 4.17 -14.92
C ARG A 71 -1.46 3.45 -14.60
N LEU A 72 -2.24 3.09 -15.62
CA LEU A 72 -3.52 2.40 -15.44
C LEU A 72 -3.33 1.01 -14.83
N LEU A 73 -2.35 0.24 -15.32
CA LEU A 73 -2.11 -1.12 -14.85
C LEU A 73 -1.50 -1.15 -13.44
N LEU A 74 -0.38 -0.44 -13.24
CA LEU A 74 0.40 -0.55 -11.99
C LEU A 74 -0.10 0.39 -10.90
N ILE A 75 -0.37 1.66 -11.21
CA ILE A 75 -0.71 2.63 -10.16
C ILE A 75 -2.20 2.58 -9.85
N THR A 76 -3.05 2.79 -10.88
CA THR A 76 -4.50 2.83 -10.64
C THR A 76 -5.06 1.44 -10.33
N GLY A 77 -4.64 0.41 -11.09
CA GLY A 77 -5.11 -0.96 -10.91
C GLY A 77 -4.44 -1.63 -9.72
N LEU A 78 -3.17 -2.01 -9.87
CA LEU A 78 -2.48 -2.85 -8.89
C LEU A 78 -2.31 -2.15 -7.54
N LEU A 79 -1.63 -1.01 -7.47
CA LEU A 79 -1.38 -0.31 -6.21
C LEU A 79 -2.67 0.27 -5.59
N GLY A 80 -3.59 0.77 -6.42
CA GLY A 80 -4.90 1.24 -5.94
C GLY A 80 -5.76 0.14 -5.32
N ALA A 81 -5.62 -1.11 -5.77
CA ALA A 81 -6.31 -2.25 -5.17
C ALA A 81 -5.50 -2.91 -4.04
N LEU A 82 -4.17 -2.81 -4.03
CA LEU A 82 -3.30 -3.33 -2.98
C LEU A 82 -3.44 -2.53 -1.68
N THR A 83 -3.34 -1.20 -1.75
CA THR A 83 -3.45 -0.32 -0.58
C THR A 83 -4.90 -0.05 -0.20
N THR A 84 -5.15 0.31 1.07
CA THR A 84 -6.52 0.56 1.54
C THR A 84 -6.62 1.64 2.59
N PHE A 85 -7.30 2.72 2.25
CA PHE A 85 -7.65 3.78 3.20
C PHE A 85 -8.96 3.48 3.92
N SER A 86 -9.93 2.84 3.26
CA SER A 86 -11.24 2.53 3.85
C SER A 86 -11.15 1.49 4.97
N THR A 87 -10.39 0.42 4.78
CA THR A 87 -10.13 -0.57 5.83
C THR A 87 -9.39 0.06 7.00
N PHE A 88 -8.34 0.84 6.74
CA PHE A 88 -7.61 1.61 7.75
C PHE A 88 -8.54 2.52 8.57
N GLY A 89 -9.44 3.25 7.91
CA GLY A 89 -10.40 4.12 8.59
C GLY A 89 -11.40 3.34 9.45
N TRP A 90 -11.90 2.22 8.93
CA TRP A 90 -12.83 1.35 9.66
C TRP A 90 -12.17 0.73 10.91
N GLU A 91 -11.00 0.14 10.77
CA GLU A 91 -10.23 -0.47 11.87
C GLU A 91 -9.90 0.56 12.96
N SER A 92 -9.53 1.78 12.55
CA SER A 92 -9.27 2.87 13.50
C SER A 92 -10.52 3.25 14.30
N LEU A 93 -11.68 3.32 13.65
CA LEU A 93 -12.95 3.59 14.31
C LEU A 93 -13.33 2.44 15.28
N GLU A 94 -13.21 1.19 14.84
CA GLU A 94 -13.52 0.00 15.64
C GLU A 94 -12.65 -0.05 16.91
N LEU A 95 -11.35 0.21 16.80
CA LEU A 95 -10.45 0.31 17.95
C LEU A 95 -10.90 1.42 18.93
N MET A 96 -11.30 2.59 18.43
CA MET A 96 -11.79 3.67 19.27
C MET A 96 -13.08 3.29 19.98
N GLN A 97 -14.02 2.65 19.29
CA GLN A 97 -15.29 2.18 19.86
C GLN A 97 -15.08 1.11 20.95
N ASN A 98 -14.05 0.27 20.79
CA ASN A 98 -13.66 -0.74 21.77
C ASN A 98 -12.78 -0.18 22.92
N GLY A 99 -12.68 1.16 23.05
CA GLY A 99 -11.89 1.81 24.09
C GLY A 99 -10.37 1.75 23.91
N LYS A 100 -9.88 1.27 22.74
CA LYS A 100 -8.46 1.12 22.41
C LYS A 100 -7.91 2.36 21.66
N VAL A 101 -8.26 3.54 22.15
CA VAL A 101 -7.89 4.82 21.50
C VAL A 101 -6.38 4.95 21.29
N GLY A 102 -5.56 4.52 22.25
CA GLY A 102 -4.09 4.55 22.12
C GLY A 102 -3.59 3.71 20.95
N VAL A 103 -4.14 2.50 20.77
CA VAL A 103 -3.80 1.61 19.64
C VAL A 103 -4.24 2.22 18.32
N ALA A 104 -5.42 2.81 18.26
CA ALA A 104 -5.91 3.52 17.08
C ALA A 104 -4.98 4.68 16.68
N LEU A 105 -4.58 5.52 17.62
CA LEU A 105 -3.67 6.63 17.36
C LEU A 105 -2.28 6.17 16.89
N VAL A 106 -1.75 5.09 17.47
CA VAL A 106 -0.49 4.48 17.02
C VAL A 106 -0.64 3.94 15.60
N SER A 107 -1.72 3.23 15.30
CA SER A 107 -1.99 2.74 13.93
C SER A 107 -2.07 3.89 12.92
N ILE A 108 -2.78 4.96 13.25
CA ILE A 108 -2.88 6.15 12.40
C ILE A 108 -1.49 6.77 12.18
N GLY A 109 -0.74 6.99 13.26
CA GLY A 109 0.60 7.57 13.18
C GLY A 109 1.56 6.73 12.34
N LEU A 110 1.57 5.42 12.53
CA LEU A 110 2.45 4.51 11.78
C LEU A 110 2.06 4.44 10.31
N ASN A 111 0.77 4.35 9.95
CA ASN A 111 0.36 4.36 8.55
C ASN A 111 0.80 5.64 7.83
N VAL A 112 0.69 6.79 8.48
CA VAL A 112 1.10 8.08 7.89
C VAL A 112 2.62 8.22 7.85
N VAL A 113 3.29 8.09 8.98
CA VAL A 113 4.73 8.38 9.09
C VAL A 113 5.56 7.33 8.36
N VAL A 114 5.32 6.04 8.64
CA VAL A 114 6.09 4.96 7.99
C VAL A 114 5.74 4.88 6.50
N GLY A 115 4.49 5.15 6.13
CA GLY A 115 4.08 5.24 4.72
C GLY A 115 4.85 6.33 3.96
N LEU A 116 4.95 7.54 4.51
CA LEU A 116 5.71 8.63 3.88
C LEU A 116 7.22 8.33 3.82
N VAL A 117 7.78 7.76 4.88
CA VAL A 117 9.19 7.32 4.90
C VAL A 117 9.42 6.23 3.84
N ALA A 118 8.48 5.29 3.69
CA ALA A 118 8.56 4.24 2.68
C ALA A 118 8.50 4.80 1.25
N VAL A 119 7.64 5.79 0.98
CA VAL A 119 7.62 6.48 -0.33
C VAL A 119 8.96 7.13 -0.62
N TYR A 120 9.50 7.89 0.34
CA TYR A 120 10.77 8.60 0.15
C TYR A 120 11.95 7.63 0.00
N GLY A 121 12.02 6.61 0.85
CA GLY A 121 13.05 5.56 0.75
C GLY A 121 12.97 4.80 -0.58
N GLY A 122 11.75 4.43 -1.01
CA GLY A 122 11.54 3.82 -2.32
C GLY A 122 11.99 4.72 -3.46
N TYR A 123 11.69 6.01 -3.39
CA TYR A 123 12.13 6.99 -4.39
C TYR A 123 13.66 7.05 -4.52
N LEU A 124 14.38 7.08 -3.40
CA LEU A 124 15.85 7.06 -3.41
C LEU A 124 16.40 5.77 -4.01
N VAL A 125 15.81 4.63 -3.67
CA VAL A 125 16.17 3.32 -4.26
C VAL A 125 15.94 3.34 -5.77
N GLY A 126 14.80 3.85 -6.24
CA GLY A 126 14.50 3.95 -7.66
C GLY A 126 15.50 4.83 -8.41
N GLN A 127 15.89 5.98 -7.85
CA GLN A 127 16.91 6.86 -8.42
C GLN A 127 18.29 6.19 -8.53
N TYR A 128 18.68 5.43 -7.51
CA TYR A 128 19.95 4.70 -7.51
C TYR A 128 20.07 3.75 -8.71
N PHE A 129 19.02 2.97 -8.98
CA PHE A 129 19.00 2.06 -10.14
C PHE A 129 19.11 2.79 -11.49
N VAL A 130 18.54 3.98 -11.62
CA VAL A 130 18.67 4.76 -12.86
C VAL A 130 20.11 5.24 -13.06
N SER A 131 20.76 5.71 -12.01
CA SER A 131 22.12 6.21 -12.09
C SER A 131 23.13 5.13 -12.48
N GLU A 132 22.94 3.87 -12.06
CA GLU A 132 23.79 2.75 -12.45
C GLU A 132 23.56 2.26 -13.90
N VAL A 133 22.34 2.43 -14.43
CA VAL A 133 22.04 1.98 -15.81
C VAL A 133 22.49 3.00 -16.86
N VAL A 134 22.66 4.28 -16.46
CA VAL A 134 23.05 5.39 -17.37
C VAL A 134 24.55 5.67 -17.31
N SER A 135 25.28 5.13 -16.34
CA SER A 135 26.75 5.19 -16.25
C SER A 135 27.43 4.08 -17.04
#